data_c508cf57fd9ed009bb51a3003bbaedd8
#
_entry.id   c508cf57fd9ed009bb51a3003bbaedd8
#
_cell.length_a   1.000
_cell.length_b   1.000
_cell.length_c   1.000
_cell.angle_alpha   90.00
_cell.angle_beta   90.00
_cell.angle_gamma   90.00
#
_symmetry.space_group_name_H-M   'P 1'
#
loop_
_entity.id
_entity.type
_entity.pdbx_description
1 polymer ?
#
loop_
_entity_poly.entity_id
_entity_poly.type
_entity_poly.pdbx_seq_one_letter_code
_entity_poly.pdbx_strand_id
1 'polypeptide(L)'
;MSLNALQFRFTKMTALLIQYADLLGYTLTYGDAYSKVDYGAHSYNSYHYKRLAVDFNLFIDGEFQTTTEAHKKLGEFWKLIGGSWGGIWNDGNHYSYGEGK
;
A
#
# COMPACT_ATOMS: atom_id res chain seq x y z
N MET A 1 6.59 19.08 3.34
CA MET A 1 7.37 18.37 2.29
C MET A 1 6.75 18.63 0.94
N SER A 2 7.59 18.77 -0.10
CA SER A 2 7.11 18.81 -1.47
C SER A 2 6.52 17.46 -1.88
N LEU A 3 5.72 17.44 -2.93
CA LEU A 3 5.17 16.19 -3.46
C LEU A 3 6.29 15.22 -3.87
N ASN A 4 7.34 15.72 -4.51
CA ASN A 4 8.47 14.88 -4.88
C ASN A 4 9.15 14.25 -3.66
N ALA A 5 9.34 15.00 -2.59
CA ALA A 5 9.95 14.48 -1.37
C ALA A 5 9.07 13.38 -0.75
N LEU A 6 7.76 13.57 -0.77
CA LEU A 6 6.82 12.54 -0.30
C LEU A 6 6.92 11.28 -1.17
N GLN A 7 7.00 11.44 -2.48
CA GLN A 7 7.12 10.32 -3.41
C GLN A 7 8.44 9.56 -3.22
N PHE A 8 9.53 10.27 -2.98
CA PHE A 8 10.82 9.62 -2.69
C PHE A 8 10.72 8.76 -1.43
N ARG A 9 10.12 9.33 -0.38
CA ARG A 9 9.94 8.61 0.87
C ARG A 9 9.04 7.39 0.70
N PHE A 10 7.93 7.57 0.01
CA PHE A 10 6.98 6.49 -0.25
C PHE A 10 7.64 5.33 -0.98
N THR A 11 8.44 5.62 -2.01
CA THR A 11 9.13 4.58 -2.76
C THR A 11 10.08 3.78 -1.88
N LYS A 12 10.84 4.46 -1.00
CA LYS A 12 11.73 3.77 -0.07
C LYS A 12 10.97 2.92 0.92
N MET A 13 9.85 3.41 1.43
CA MET A 13 8.99 2.67 2.34
C MET A 13 8.43 1.42 1.68
N THR A 14 8.03 1.53 0.41
CA THR A 14 7.52 0.40 -0.37
C THR A 14 8.58 -0.69 -0.50
N ALA A 15 9.83 -0.30 -0.75
CA ALA A 15 10.93 -1.27 -0.81
C ALA A 15 11.08 -2.02 0.51
N LEU A 16 10.98 -1.31 1.64
CA LEU A 16 11.06 -1.95 2.96
C LEU A 16 9.90 -2.90 3.20
N LEU A 17 8.70 -2.53 2.79
CA LEU A 17 7.53 -3.38 2.93
C LEU A 17 7.68 -4.68 2.13
N ILE A 18 8.16 -4.58 0.91
CA ILE A 18 8.38 -5.74 0.05
C ILE A 18 9.42 -6.68 0.68
N GLN A 19 10.51 -6.12 1.21
CA GLN A 19 11.52 -6.92 1.91
C GLN A 19 10.95 -7.61 3.14
N TYR A 20 10.14 -6.90 3.91
CA TYR A 20 9.51 -7.48 5.10
C TYR A 20 8.57 -8.62 4.72
N ALA A 21 7.77 -8.44 3.67
CA ALA A 21 6.90 -9.51 3.16
C ALA A 21 7.71 -10.75 2.79
N ASP A 22 8.84 -10.54 2.12
CA ASP A 22 9.72 -11.64 1.73
C ASP A 22 10.26 -12.39 2.94
N LEU A 23 10.64 -11.67 3.99
CA LEU A 23 11.08 -12.30 5.24
C LEU A 23 10.00 -13.14 5.90
N LEU A 24 8.73 -12.76 5.76
CA LEU A 24 7.60 -13.53 6.27
C LEU A 24 7.27 -14.74 5.42
N GLY A 25 7.89 -14.88 4.25
CA GLY A 25 7.55 -15.92 3.29
C GLY A 25 6.32 -15.57 2.47
N TYR A 26 5.92 -14.31 2.46
CA TYR A 26 4.79 -13.82 1.68
C TYR A 26 5.26 -13.38 0.29
N THR A 27 4.37 -13.51 -0.69
CA THR A 27 4.62 -13.04 -2.05
C THR A 27 3.64 -11.91 -2.38
N LEU A 28 4.16 -10.86 -3.00
CA LEU A 28 3.34 -9.71 -3.39
C LEU A 28 3.38 -9.52 -4.90
N THR A 29 2.26 -9.09 -5.46
CA THR A 29 2.25 -8.52 -6.82
C THR A 29 1.58 -7.14 -6.74
N TYR A 30 1.89 -6.30 -7.71
CA TYR A 30 1.28 -4.98 -7.73
C TYR A 30 -0.18 -5.07 -8.19
N GLY A 31 -1.06 -4.42 -7.44
CA GLY A 31 -2.36 -4.02 -7.93
C GLY A 31 -2.22 -2.60 -8.48
N ASP A 32 -3.10 -1.67 -8.05
CA ASP A 32 -3.02 -0.28 -8.50
C ASP A 32 -1.90 0.45 -7.78
N ALA A 33 -1.03 1.13 -8.53
CA ALA A 33 0.01 2.00 -7.97
C ALA A 33 -0.19 3.45 -8.41
N TYR A 34 -0.84 3.67 -9.54
CA TYR A 34 -1.14 5.00 -10.05
C TYR A 34 -2.41 4.95 -10.91
N SER A 35 -3.27 5.95 -10.75
CA SER A 35 -4.47 6.06 -11.57
C SER A 35 -4.62 7.49 -12.07
N LYS A 36 -5.18 7.64 -13.27
CA LYS A 36 -5.56 8.94 -13.80
C LYS A 36 -6.82 9.41 -13.12
N VAL A 37 -6.89 10.70 -12.81
CA VAL A 37 -7.96 11.29 -12.01
C VAL A 37 -9.34 11.06 -12.61
N ASP A 38 -9.47 11.15 -13.92
CA ASP A 38 -10.76 11.15 -14.61
C ASP A 38 -11.32 9.76 -14.87
N TYR A 39 -10.66 8.70 -14.42
CA TYR A 39 -11.12 7.34 -14.69
C TYR A 39 -12.07 6.80 -13.60
N GLY A 40 -12.24 7.51 -12.50
CA GLY A 40 -13.19 7.12 -11.48
C GLY A 40 -12.86 5.84 -10.71
N ALA A 41 -11.66 5.31 -10.84
CA ALA A 41 -11.26 4.07 -10.17
C ALA A 41 -11.10 4.23 -8.67
N HIS A 42 -10.84 5.45 -8.19
CA HIS A 42 -10.61 5.78 -6.80
C HIS A 42 -11.37 7.05 -6.45
N SER A 43 -11.46 7.36 -5.15
CA SER A 43 -12.05 8.63 -4.73
C SER A 43 -11.22 9.80 -5.24
N TYR A 44 -11.87 10.95 -5.41
CA TYR A 44 -11.31 12.14 -6.06
C TYR A 44 -9.93 12.55 -5.50
N ASN A 45 -9.74 12.46 -4.18
CA ASN A 45 -8.50 12.85 -3.52
C ASN A 45 -7.62 11.67 -3.15
N SER A 46 -7.80 10.53 -3.82
CA SER A 46 -7.02 9.34 -3.52
C SER A 46 -5.53 9.58 -3.78
N TYR A 47 -4.69 9.06 -2.90
CA TYR A 47 -3.25 9.14 -3.04
C TYR A 47 -2.69 8.29 -4.18
N HIS A 48 -3.50 7.38 -4.76
CA HIS A 48 -3.12 6.71 -6.01
C HIS A 48 -2.86 7.73 -7.13
N TYR A 49 -3.66 8.81 -7.19
CA TYR A 49 -3.47 9.88 -8.19
C TYR A 49 -2.18 10.68 -7.99
N LYS A 50 -1.64 10.67 -6.77
CA LYS A 50 -0.42 11.40 -6.41
C LYS A 50 0.82 10.52 -6.39
N ARG A 51 0.68 9.25 -6.72
CA ARG A 51 1.74 8.24 -6.60
C ARG A 51 2.23 8.10 -5.16
N LEU A 52 1.31 8.20 -4.22
CA LEU A 52 1.55 8.04 -2.78
C LEU A 52 0.75 6.88 -2.19
N ALA A 53 0.23 6.02 -3.03
CA ALA A 53 -0.49 4.83 -2.60
C ALA A 53 -0.26 3.68 -3.57
N VAL A 54 -0.31 2.48 -3.04
CA VAL A 54 -0.23 1.25 -3.83
C VAL A 54 -1.14 0.20 -3.21
N ASP A 55 -1.82 -0.55 -4.05
CA ASP A 55 -2.52 -1.76 -3.64
C ASP A 55 -1.64 -2.95 -3.97
N PHE A 56 -1.43 -3.83 -2.99
CA PHE A 56 -0.68 -5.06 -3.20
C PHE A 56 -1.62 -6.25 -3.16
N ASN A 57 -1.43 -7.15 -4.10
CA ASN A 57 -2.03 -8.49 -4.04
C ASN A 57 -1.12 -9.37 -3.20
N LEU A 58 -1.66 -10.03 -2.20
CA LEU A 58 -0.90 -10.86 -1.26
C LEU A 58 -1.17 -12.33 -1.53
N PHE A 59 -0.09 -13.10 -1.60
CA PHE A 59 -0.16 -14.56 -1.73
C PHE A 59 0.62 -15.18 -0.58
N ILE A 60 0.03 -16.18 0.05
CA ILE A 60 0.67 -16.96 1.11
C ILE A 60 0.61 -18.41 0.67
N ASP A 61 1.76 -19.07 0.57
CA ASP A 61 1.89 -20.44 0.06
C ASP A 61 1.22 -20.60 -1.31
N GLY A 62 1.35 -19.57 -2.17
CA GLY A 62 0.80 -19.58 -3.51
C GLY A 62 -0.68 -19.26 -3.60
N GLU A 63 -1.37 -19.04 -2.48
CA GLU A 63 -2.79 -18.76 -2.46
C GLU A 63 -3.07 -17.27 -2.31
N PHE A 64 -3.91 -16.72 -3.19
CA PHE A 64 -4.33 -15.33 -3.15
C PHE A 64 -5.15 -15.05 -1.89
N GLN A 65 -4.79 -14.01 -1.16
CA GLN A 65 -5.45 -13.62 0.08
C GLN A 65 -6.44 -12.49 -0.19
N THR A 66 -7.70 -12.69 0.20
CA THR A 66 -8.78 -11.75 -0.11
C THR A 66 -9.24 -10.93 1.08
N THR A 67 -8.67 -11.16 2.27
CA THR A 67 -9.16 -10.52 3.49
C THR A 67 -8.21 -9.45 4.00
N THR A 68 -8.76 -8.43 4.65
CA THR A 68 -7.97 -7.44 5.37
C THR A 68 -7.10 -8.09 6.44
N GLU A 69 -7.64 -9.09 7.14
CA GLU A 69 -6.90 -9.77 8.21
C GLU A 69 -5.60 -10.40 7.70
N ALA A 70 -5.59 -10.94 6.49
CA ALA A 70 -4.39 -11.54 5.92
C ALA A 70 -3.26 -10.52 5.74
N HIS A 71 -3.60 -9.25 5.49
CA HIS A 71 -2.64 -8.17 5.33
C HIS A 71 -2.16 -7.57 6.66
N LYS A 72 -2.68 -8.02 7.80
CA LYS A 72 -2.48 -7.34 9.07
C LYS A 72 -1.01 -7.16 9.46
N LYS A 73 -0.20 -8.20 9.29
CA LYS A 73 1.24 -8.09 9.61
C LYS A 73 1.92 -7.04 8.75
N LEU A 74 1.59 -6.99 7.49
CA LEU A 74 2.13 -5.98 6.56
C LEU A 74 1.62 -4.60 6.93
N GLY A 75 0.33 -4.48 7.23
CA GLY A 75 -0.27 -3.21 7.64
C GLY A 75 0.34 -2.65 8.91
N GLU A 76 0.59 -3.51 9.90
CA GLU A 76 1.23 -3.08 11.15
C GLU A 76 2.66 -2.60 10.91
N PHE A 77 3.41 -3.31 10.08
CA PHE A 77 4.75 -2.87 9.70
C PHE A 77 4.71 -1.53 8.98
N TRP A 78 3.77 -1.37 8.04
CA TRP A 78 3.61 -0.14 7.28
C TRP A 78 3.34 1.06 8.20
N LYS A 79 2.45 0.89 9.16
CA LYS A 79 2.17 1.93 10.15
C LYS A 79 3.41 2.25 10.99
N LEU A 80 4.16 1.21 11.37
CA LEU A 80 5.37 1.38 12.18
C LEU A 80 6.40 2.25 11.48
N ILE A 81 6.55 2.13 10.17
CA ILE A 81 7.53 2.92 9.41
C ILE A 81 6.96 4.26 8.93
N GLY A 82 5.75 4.60 9.32
CA GLY A 82 5.17 5.93 9.07
C GLY A 82 4.08 6.00 8.03
N GLY A 83 3.62 4.87 7.51
CA GLY A 83 2.58 4.83 6.50
C GLY A 83 1.17 4.82 7.07
N SER A 84 0.19 4.96 6.17
CA SER A 84 -1.22 4.78 6.46
C SER A 84 -1.69 3.50 5.78
N TRP A 85 -2.34 2.63 6.55
CA TRP A 85 -2.80 1.35 6.05
C TRP A 85 -4.33 1.34 5.94
N GLY A 86 -4.85 0.83 4.81
CA GLY A 86 -6.28 0.80 4.55
C GLY A 86 -7.06 -0.19 5.40
N GLY A 87 -6.42 -0.99 6.22
CA GLY A 87 -7.09 -1.97 7.08
C GLY A 87 -8.09 -1.37 8.05
N ILE A 88 -7.90 -0.10 8.44
CA ILE A 88 -8.86 0.58 9.31
C ILE A 88 -10.18 0.86 8.60
N TRP A 89 -10.22 0.78 7.27
CA TRP A 89 -11.44 0.92 6.47
C TRP A 89 -11.84 -0.41 5.82
N ASN A 90 -11.30 -1.52 6.29
CA ASN A 90 -11.52 -2.83 5.70
C ASN A 90 -11.04 -2.91 4.25
N ASP A 91 -9.93 -2.25 3.96
CA ASP A 91 -9.28 -2.19 2.66
C ASP A 91 -7.80 -2.54 2.83
N GLY A 92 -7.55 -3.78 3.26
CA GLY A 92 -6.26 -4.22 3.76
C GLY A 92 -5.13 -4.24 2.74
N ASN A 93 -5.45 -4.27 1.44
CA ASN A 93 -4.43 -4.27 0.40
C ASN A 93 -3.92 -2.86 0.06
N HIS A 94 -4.47 -1.81 0.68
CA HIS A 94 -4.15 -0.41 0.40
C HIS A 94 -3.09 0.12 1.36
N TYR A 95 -2.00 0.65 0.82
CA TYR A 95 -0.88 1.21 1.56
C TYR A 95 -0.56 2.58 1.00
N SER A 96 -0.57 3.60 1.85
CA SER A 96 -0.33 4.98 1.41
C SER A 96 0.58 5.72 2.38
N TYR A 97 1.05 6.89 1.94
CA TYR A 97 1.91 7.74 2.74
C TYR A 97 1.48 9.19 2.59
N GLY A 98 1.44 9.90 3.72
CA GLY A 98 1.00 11.27 3.79
C GLY A 98 -0.29 11.37 4.59
N GLU A 99 -0.96 12.52 4.53
CA GLU A 99 -2.22 12.72 5.23
C GLU A 99 -3.38 12.14 4.43
N GLY A 100 -4.28 11.47 5.13
CA GLY A 100 -5.45 10.87 4.54
C GLY A 100 -5.12 9.55 3.86
N LYS A 101 -5.66 9.35 2.68
CA LYS A 101 -5.61 8.06 1.98
C LYS A 101 -4.64 8.09 0.84
#